data_f7dadeab58b2e470b7aea4c0c2478b87
#
_entry.id   f7dadeab58b2e470b7aea4c0c2478b87
#
_cell.length_a   1.000
_cell.length_b   1.000
_cell.length_c   1.000
_cell.angle_alpha   90.00
_cell.angle_beta   90.00
_cell.angle_gamma   90.00
#
_symmetry.space_group_name_H-M   'P 1'
#
loop_
_entity.id
_entity.type
_entity.pdbx_description
1 polymer ?
#
loop_
_entity_poly.entity_id
_entity_poly.type
_entity_poly.pdbx_seq_one_letter_code
_entity_poly.pdbx_strand_id
1 'polypeptide(L)'
;MRYVCLSLLCLFIYSCGYSLVSNNPSKLDAVLIYEGTPLNKLLVKNIKSNQGYVGLNLSRTDQVDLKIRIISQRIGKFLSATDKNLTPAVGSIEYSLEYEFILDDKIISQSFYDSELYPYNTSKILSNDKITEEIKNSFLDKALDDIKFNLIKISNG
;
A
#
# COMPACT_ATOMS: atom_id res chain seq x y z
N MET A 1 49.03 6.88 -30.94
CA MET A 1 48.10 7.65 -30.07
C MET A 1 46.61 7.35 -30.33
N ARG A 2 46.12 7.17 -31.57
CA ARG A 2 44.66 6.91 -31.82
C ARG A 2 44.12 5.61 -31.21
N TYR A 3 44.90 4.55 -31.13
CA TYR A 3 44.48 3.24 -30.60
C TYR A 3 44.46 3.19 -29.07
N VAL A 4 45.26 4.01 -28.39
CA VAL A 4 45.26 4.10 -26.92
C VAL A 4 43.98 4.78 -26.39
N CYS A 5 43.46 5.80 -27.07
CA CYS A 5 42.18 6.42 -26.73
C CYS A 5 41.01 5.47 -26.95
N LEU A 6 41.03 4.63 -27.99
CA LEU A 6 39.96 3.67 -28.25
C LEU A 6 39.94 2.55 -27.19
N SER A 7 41.10 2.09 -26.75
CA SER A 7 41.24 1.10 -25.67
C SER A 7 40.77 1.63 -24.33
N LEU A 8 41.04 2.92 -24.03
CA LEU A 8 40.57 3.56 -22.80
C LEU A 8 39.07 3.74 -22.80
N LEU A 9 38.44 4.06 -23.93
CA LEU A 9 37.00 4.19 -24.08
C LEU A 9 36.25 2.87 -23.82
N CYS A 10 36.82 1.74 -24.27
CA CYS A 10 36.25 0.42 -24.04
C CYS A 10 36.26 0.01 -22.57
N LEU A 11 37.21 0.49 -21.75
CA LEU A 11 37.28 0.19 -20.31
C LEU A 11 36.16 0.85 -19.49
N PHE A 12 35.64 2.00 -19.94
CA PHE A 12 34.54 2.68 -19.29
C PHE A 12 33.17 2.02 -19.55
N ILE A 13 33.01 1.23 -20.60
CA ILE A 13 31.74 0.58 -20.94
C ILE A 13 31.52 -0.67 -20.05
N TYR A 14 32.58 -1.28 -19.52
CA TYR A 14 32.48 -2.44 -18.63
C TYR A 14 32.19 -2.07 -17.14
N SER A 15 32.20 -0.78 -16.78
CA SER A 15 32.03 -0.34 -15.40
C SER A 15 30.57 -0.09 -14.96
N CYS A 16 29.57 -0.20 -15.86
CA CYS A 16 28.16 -0.14 -15.48
C CYS A 16 27.59 -1.55 -15.29
N GLY A 17 28.15 -2.27 -14.34
CA GLY A 17 27.51 -3.46 -13.77
C GLY A 17 26.31 -3.04 -12.91
N TYR A 18 25.18 -2.67 -13.51
CA TYR A 18 23.88 -2.76 -12.84
C TYR A 18 23.59 -4.25 -12.64
N SER A 19 24.03 -4.81 -11.52
CA SER A 19 23.43 -6.03 -11.03
C SER A 19 22.02 -5.65 -10.60
N LEU A 20 21.02 -6.02 -11.41
CA LEU A 20 19.68 -6.20 -10.91
C LEU A 20 19.79 -7.26 -9.80
N VAL A 21 19.97 -6.80 -8.57
CA VAL A 21 19.72 -7.62 -7.41
C VAL A 21 18.23 -7.92 -7.47
N SER A 22 17.88 -9.01 -8.14
CA SER A 22 16.57 -9.63 -7.95
C SER A 22 16.63 -10.25 -6.55
N ASN A 23 16.53 -9.40 -5.52
CA ASN A 23 16.05 -9.83 -4.26
C ASN A 23 14.59 -10.24 -4.51
N ASN A 24 14.40 -11.50 -4.95
CA ASN A 24 13.19 -12.21 -4.64
C ASN A 24 13.25 -12.37 -3.12
N PRO A 25 12.60 -11.52 -2.32
CA PRO A 25 12.51 -11.79 -0.90
C PRO A 25 11.88 -13.17 -0.80
N SER A 26 12.50 -14.07 -0.07
CA SER A 26 11.89 -15.36 0.29
C SER A 26 10.48 -15.03 0.75
N LYS A 27 9.46 -15.53 0.03
CA LYS A 27 8.08 -15.24 0.39
C LYS A 27 7.86 -15.72 1.80
N LEU A 28 7.40 -14.83 2.68
CA LEU A 28 7.08 -15.17 4.06
C LEU A 28 5.73 -15.87 4.09
N ASP A 29 5.68 -17.03 4.74
CA ASP A 29 4.43 -17.70 5.03
C ASP A 29 3.66 -16.88 6.07
N ALA A 30 2.45 -16.45 5.70
CA ALA A 30 1.66 -15.53 6.51
C ALA A 30 0.20 -15.93 6.62
N VAL A 31 -0.43 -15.54 7.73
CA VAL A 31 -1.88 -15.60 7.93
C VAL A 31 -2.45 -14.21 8.19
N LEU A 32 -3.64 -13.94 7.65
CA LEU A 32 -4.37 -12.69 7.86
C LEU A 32 -5.44 -12.87 8.93
N ILE A 33 -5.39 -12.03 9.97
CA ILE A 33 -6.37 -11.98 11.06
C ILE A 33 -7.13 -10.67 10.97
N TYR A 34 -8.46 -10.71 10.83
CA TYR A 34 -9.27 -9.50 10.64
C TYR A 34 -10.73 -9.74 11.03
N GLU A 35 -11.40 -8.66 11.44
CA GLU A 35 -12.86 -8.65 11.52
C GLU A 35 -13.49 -8.69 10.13
N GLY A 36 -14.62 -9.39 9.99
CA GLY A 36 -15.33 -9.60 8.73
C GLY A 36 -16.09 -8.37 8.19
N THR A 37 -15.65 -7.13 8.48
CA THR A 37 -16.27 -5.91 7.96
C THR A 37 -16.13 -5.82 6.43
N PRO A 38 -17.04 -5.12 5.72
CA PRO A 38 -16.93 -4.96 4.27
C PRO A 38 -15.59 -4.33 3.84
N LEU A 39 -15.11 -3.35 4.60
CA LEU A 39 -13.88 -2.62 4.28
C LEU A 39 -12.64 -3.52 4.47
N ASN A 40 -12.56 -4.27 5.59
CA ASN A 40 -11.50 -5.24 5.81
C ASN A 40 -11.49 -6.34 4.74
N LYS A 41 -12.66 -6.83 4.30
CA LYS A 41 -12.76 -7.80 3.21
C LYS A 41 -12.18 -7.28 1.90
N LEU A 42 -12.36 -5.98 1.60
CA LEU A 42 -11.78 -5.35 0.41
C LEU A 42 -10.24 -5.30 0.49
N LEU A 43 -9.69 -4.85 1.61
CA LEU A 43 -8.24 -4.82 1.82
C LEU A 43 -7.64 -6.23 1.76
N VAL A 44 -8.25 -7.19 2.45
CA VAL A 44 -7.81 -8.59 2.43
C VAL A 44 -7.89 -9.19 1.02
N LYS A 45 -8.92 -8.87 0.25
CA LYS A 45 -9.02 -9.28 -1.15
C LYS A 45 -7.87 -8.68 -1.96
N ASN A 46 -7.53 -7.40 -1.75
CA ASN A 46 -6.42 -6.72 -2.42
C ASN A 46 -5.07 -7.38 -2.05
N ILE A 47 -4.81 -7.64 -0.77
CA ILE A 47 -3.61 -8.36 -0.31
C ILE A 47 -3.52 -9.75 -0.96
N LYS A 48 -4.62 -10.52 -0.97
CA LYS A 48 -4.67 -11.87 -1.57
C LYS A 48 -4.40 -11.85 -3.07
N SER A 49 -4.95 -10.89 -3.79
CA SER A 49 -4.72 -10.75 -5.24
C SER A 49 -3.29 -10.35 -5.57
N ASN A 50 -2.62 -9.64 -4.67
CA ASN A 50 -1.28 -9.10 -4.84
C ASN A 50 -0.23 -9.73 -3.92
N GLN A 51 -0.49 -10.95 -3.38
CA GLN A 51 0.40 -11.60 -2.42
C GLN A 51 1.85 -11.72 -2.90
N GLY A 52 2.06 -12.00 -4.19
CA GLY A 52 3.40 -12.06 -4.80
C GLY A 52 4.10 -10.70 -4.83
N TYR A 53 3.36 -9.60 -5.02
CA TYR A 53 3.86 -8.24 -4.98
C TYR A 53 4.27 -7.82 -3.58
N VAL A 54 3.48 -8.20 -2.57
CA VAL A 54 3.77 -7.91 -1.16
C VAL A 54 4.90 -8.78 -0.61
N GLY A 55 5.22 -9.91 -1.26
CA GLY A 55 6.24 -10.86 -0.79
C GLY A 55 5.67 -11.87 0.22
N LEU A 56 4.37 -12.14 0.15
CA LEU A 56 3.68 -13.08 1.03
C LEU A 56 3.31 -14.38 0.31
N ASN A 57 3.26 -15.46 1.09
CA ASN A 57 2.60 -16.71 0.75
C ASN A 57 1.52 -16.95 1.79
N LEU A 58 0.25 -16.72 1.42
CA LEU A 58 -0.85 -16.77 2.39
C LEU A 58 -1.29 -18.20 2.65
N SER A 59 -1.12 -18.62 3.90
CA SER A 59 -1.53 -19.92 4.41
C SER A 59 -2.90 -19.85 5.09
N ARG A 60 -3.53 -21.01 5.26
CA ARG A 60 -4.74 -21.21 6.08
C ARG A 60 -4.42 -21.83 7.44
N THR A 61 -3.18 -22.21 7.67
CA THR A 61 -2.75 -22.85 8.92
C THR A 61 -2.15 -21.80 9.84
N ASP A 62 -2.31 -21.98 11.15
CA ASP A 62 -1.75 -21.07 12.16
C ASP A 62 -0.24 -21.26 12.39
N GLN A 63 0.35 -22.30 11.81
CA GLN A 63 1.79 -22.57 11.83
C GLN A 63 2.45 -21.79 10.68
N VAL A 64 2.68 -20.51 10.91
CA VAL A 64 3.28 -19.57 9.95
C VAL A 64 4.27 -18.68 10.67
N ASP A 65 5.26 -18.20 9.93
CA ASP A 65 6.29 -17.32 10.46
C ASP A 65 5.74 -15.92 10.81
N LEU A 66 4.69 -15.49 10.10
CA LEU A 66 4.12 -14.15 10.22
C LEU A 66 2.60 -14.18 10.34
N LYS A 67 2.05 -13.42 11.30
CA LYS A 67 0.62 -13.09 11.34
C LYS A 67 0.45 -11.59 11.11
N ILE A 68 -0.43 -11.22 10.18
CA ILE A 68 -0.81 -9.82 9.93
C ILE A 68 -2.22 -9.63 10.47
N ARG A 69 -2.35 -8.83 11.53
CA ARG A 69 -3.64 -8.54 12.18
C ARG A 69 -4.10 -7.14 11.80
N ILE A 70 -5.28 -7.02 11.22
CA ILE A 70 -5.95 -5.74 11.00
C ILE A 70 -6.72 -5.40 12.28
N ILE A 71 -6.31 -4.32 12.95
CA ILE A 71 -6.91 -3.86 14.21
C ILE A 71 -8.11 -2.97 13.91
N SER A 72 -7.92 -1.93 13.12
CA SER A 72 -8.99 -1.03 12.72
C SER A 72 -8.77 -0.53 11.29
N GLN A 73 -9.89 -0.36 10.57
CA GLN A 73 -9.88 0.25 9.25
C GLN A 73 -11.11 1.15 9.13
N ARG A 74 -10.90 2.40 8.78
CA ARG A 74 -11.96 3.40 8.69
C ARG A 74 -11.83 4.23 7.43
N ILE A 75 -12.97 4.64 6.90
CA ILE A 75 -13.07 5.62 5.83
C ILE A 75 -14.15 6.64 6.20
N GLY A 76 -13.82 7.91 6.11
CA GLY A 76 -14.73 9.03 6.39
C GLY A 76 -14.89 9.91 5.17
N LYS A 77 -16.10 10.44 4.96
CA LYS A 77 -16.39 11.44 3.95
C LYS A 77 -16.86 12.71 4.66
N PHE A 78 -16.27 13.83 4.32
CA PHE A 78 -16.53 15.12 4.93
C PHE A 78 -16.77 16.20 3.87
N LEU A 79 -17.48 17.25 4.24
CA LEU A 79 -17.56 18.47 3.46
C LEU A 79 -16.47 19.42 3.99
N SER A 80 -15.54 19.79 3.13
CA SER A 80 -14.35 20.57 3.52
C SER A 80 -14.46 22.04 3.22
N ALA A 81 -15.21 22.43 2.20
CA ALA A 81 -15.43 23.83 1.87
C ALA A 81 -16.75 24.07 1.14
N THR A 82 -17.25 25.31 1.26
CA THR A 82 -18.42 25.82 0.53
C THR A 82 -18.01 26.92 -0.44
N ASP A 83 -18.83 27.16 -1.45
CA ASP A 83 -18.72 28.31 -2.34
C ASP A 83 -19.20 29.60 -1.68
N LYS A 84 -19.18 30.73 -2.43
CA LYS A 84 -19.66 32.03 -1.95
C LYS A 84 -21.16 32.07 -1.58
N ASN A 85 -21.94 31.07 -2.02
CA ASN A 85 -23.37 30.93 -1.71
C ASN A 85 -23.60 29.92 -0.57
N LEU A 86 -22.55 29.54 0.18
CA LEU A 86 -22.57 28.49 1.21
C LEU A 86 -23.00 27.10 0.69
N THR A 87 -22.88 26.86 -0.62
CA THR A 87 -23.14 25.56 -1.20
C THR A 87 -21.89 24.70 -1.09
N PRO A 88 -21.98 23.43 -0.65
CA PRO A 88 -20.83 22.52 -0.62
C PRO A 88 -20.14 22.43 -1.99
N ALA A 89 -18.85 22.74 -2.02
CA ALA A 89 -18.04 22.79 -3.24
C ALA A 89 -16.83 21.83 -3.22
N VAL A 90 -16.34 21.50 -2.02
CA VAL A 90 -15.22 20.58 -1.84
C VAL A 90 -15.57 19.54 -0.79
N GLY A 91 -15.39 18.28 -1.13
CA GLY A 91 -15.41 17.17 -0.19
C GLY A 91 -14.01 16.71 0.14
N SER A 92 -13.86 16.05 1.28
CA SER A 92 -12.69 15.28 1.62
C SER A 92 -13.07 13.84 1.95
N ILE A 93 -12.17 12.95 1.63
CA ILE A 93 -12.25 11.56 2.04
C ILE A 93 -10.97 11.22 2.79
N GLU A 94 -11.12 10.62 3.96
CA GLU A 94 -10.02 10.25 4.84
C GLU A 94 -10.03 8.75 5.05
N TYR A 95 -8.85 8.16 5.10
CA TYR A 95 -8.65 6.75 5.32
C TYR A 95 -7.64 6.52 6.42
N SER A 96 -7.95 5.62 7.34
CA SER A 96 -7.03 5.16 8.38
C SER A 96 -7.04 3.65 8.48
N LEU A 97 -5.86 3.09 8.68
CA LEU A 97 -5.62 1.66 8.88
C LEU A 97 -4.64 1.49 10.04
N GLU A 98 -5.01 0.67 11.02
CA GLU A 98 -4.12 0.20 12.09
C GLU A 98 -3.97 -1.31 11.93
N TYR A 99 -2.73 -1.79 11.95
CA TYR A 99 -2.44 -3.20 11.79
C TYR A 99 -1.17 -3.60 12.56
N GLU A 100 -0.99 -4.89 12.77
CA GLU A 100 0.14 -5.45 13.48
C GLU A 100 0.77 -6.59 12.70
N PHE A 101 2.09 -6.64 12.75
CA PHE A 101 2.86 -7.82 12.42
C PHE A 101 3.19 -8.58 13.70
N ILE A 102 2.93 -9.87 13.71
CA ILE A 102 3.24 -10.76 14.81
C ILE A 102 4.20 -11.82 14.26
N LEU A 103 5.46 -11.73 14.70
CA LEU A 103 6.54 -12.66 14.36
C LEU A 103 6.98 -13.34 15.68
N ASP A 104 6.82 -14.63 15.75
CA ASP A 104 7.00 -15.37 17.00
C ASP A 104 6.20 -14.72 18.14
N ASP A 105 6.88 -14.19 19.16
CA ASP A 105 6.25 -13.47 20.29
C ASP A 105 6.37 -11.93 20.18
N LYS A 106 6.95 -11.42 19.08
CA LYS A 106 7.14 -9.98 18.88
C LYS A 106 5.97 -9.37 18.13
N ILE A 107 5.33 -8.36 18.69
CA ILE A 107 4.26 -7.58 18.06
C ILE A 107 4.81 -6.23 17.62
N ILE A 108 4.60 -5.89 16.35
CA ILE A 108 5.02 -4.62 15.74
C ILE A 108 3.77 -3.94 15.19
N SER A 109 3.30 -2.90 15.90
CA SER A 109 2.13 -2.12 15.48
C SER A 109 2.52 -1.07 14.45
N GLN A 110 1.65 -0.88 13.46
CA GLN A 110 1.80 0.08 12.37
C GLN A 110 0.48 0.81 12.14
N SER A 111 0.57 2.02 11.60
CA SER A 111 -0.59 2.80 11.20
C SER A 111 -0.34 3.49 9.87
N PHE A 112 -1.36 3.50 9.04
CA PHE A 112 -1.39 4.23 7.77
C PHE A 112 -2.56 5.21 7.78
N TYR A 113 -2.32 6.44 7.33
CA TYR A 113 -3.34 7.47 7.16
C TYR A 113 -3.11 8.18 5.83
N ASP A 114 -4.21 8.42 5.11
CA ASP A 114 -4.19 9.25 3.90
C ASP A 114 -5.51 10.03 3.79
N SER A 115 -5.46 11.16 3.09
CA SER A 115 -6.63 12.00 2.85
C SER A 115 -6.56 12.66 1.49
N GLU A 116 -7.70 12.81 0.82
CA GLU A 116 -7.79 13.41 -0.50
C GLU A 116 -9.01 14.35 -0.60
N LEU A 117 -8.79 15.50 -1.22
CA LEU A 117 -9.85 16.46 -1.53
C LEU A 117 -10.41 16.16 -2.92
N TYR A 118 -11.71 16.30 -3.07
CA TYR A 118 -12.36 16.16 -4.36
C TYR A 118 -13.41 17.24 -4.60
N PRO A 119 -13.65 17.65 -5.87
CA PRO A 119 -14.71 18.59 -6.20
C PRO A 119 -16.08 17.96 -5.91
N TYR A 120 -16.81 18.57 -4.99
CA TYR A 120 -18.17 18.13 -4.64
C TYR A 120 -19.22 18.94 -5.38
N ASN A 121 -20.18 18.26 -5.98
CA ASN A 121 -21.28 18.92 -6.69
C ASN A 121 -22.62 18.33 -6.24
N THR A 122 -23.44 19.15 -5.60
CA THR A 122 -24.74 18.75 -5.05
C THR A 122 -25.71 18.23 -6.14
N SER A 123 -25.55 18.69 -7.38
CA SER A 123 -26.40 18.28 -8.52
C SER A 123 -25.89 17.04 -9.25
N LYS A 124 -24.69 16.52 -8.90
CA LYS A 124 -24.02 15.40 -9.59
C LYS A 124 -23.63 14.29 -8.62
N ILE A 125 -24.58 13.79 -7.83
CA ILE A 125 -24.34 12.79 -6.79
C ILE A 125 -23.62 11.55 -7.33
N LEU A 126 -24.07 10.99 -8.46
CA LEU A 126 -23.44 9.81 -9.08
C LEU A 126 -21.98 10.05 -9.48
N SER A 127 -21.65 11.30 -9.91
CA SER A 127 -20.25 11.66 -10.22
C SER A 127 -19.41 11.73 -8.96
N ASN A 128 -19.96 12.28 -7.87
CA ASN A 128 -19.29 12.32 -6.57
C ASN A 128 -19.02 10.90 -6.04
N ASP A 129 -19.99 10.00 -6.16
CA ASP A 129 -19.85 8.61 -5.72
C ASP A 129 -18.77 7.88 -6.51
N LYS A 130 -18.71 8.07 -7.83
CA LYS A 130 -17.65 7.49 -8.66
C LYS A 130 -16.27 7.99 -8.24
N ILE A 131 -16.10 9.30 -8.06
CA ILE A 131 -14.83 9.88 -7.60
C ILE A 131 -14.42 9.32 -6.24
N THR A 132 -15.36 9.24 -5.28
CA THR A 132 -15.04 8.71 -3.95
C THR A 132 -14.71 7.21 -3.96
N GLU A 133 -15.28 6.42 -4.87
CA GLU A 133 -14.88 5.01 -5.04
C GLU A 133 -13.49 4.89 -5.67
N GLU A 134 -13.14 5.74 -6.62
CA GLU A 134 -11.78 5.77 -7.21
C GLU A 134 -10.74 6.13 -6.14
N ILE A 135 -11.00 7.17 -5.32
CA ILE A 135 -10.14 7.56 -4.21
C ILE A 135 -10.02 6.42 -3.17
N LYS A 136 -11.12 5.77 -2.82
CA LYS A 136 -11.11 4.63 -1.91
C LYS A 136 -10.21 3.49 -2.42
N ASN A 137 -10.29 3.17 -3.69
CA ASN A 137 -9.45 2.15 -4.30
C ASN A 137 -7.96 2.56 -4.26
N SER A 138 -7.68 3.83 -4.57
CA SER A 138 -6.32 4.40 -4.44
C SER A 138 -5.77 4.27 -3.01
N PHE A 139 -6.59 4.54 -1.99
CA PHE A 139 -6.17 4.35 -0.59
C PHE A 139 -5.86 2.89 -0.24
N LEU A 140 -6.65 1.94 -0.76
CA LEU A 140 -6.40 0.52 -0.55
C LEU A 140 -5.09 0.07 -1.21
N ASP A 141 -4.75 0.63 -2.37
CA ASP A 141 -3.48 0.33 -3.04
C ASP A 141 -2.30 0.94 -2.28
N LYS A 142 -2.41 2.20 -1.83
CA LYS A 142 -1.39 2.84 -0.98
C LYS A 142 -1.21 2.13 0.36
N ALA A 143 -2.29 1.64 0.98
CA ALA A 143 -2.21 0.83 2.20
C ALA A 143 -1.50 -0.50 1.95
N LEU A 144 -1.69 -1.11 0.78
CA LEU A 144 -0.95 -2.31 0.36
C LEU A 144 0.54 -2.03 0.22
N ASP A 145 0.91 -0.88 -0.36
CA ASP A 145 2.30 -0.44 -0.50
C ASP A 145 2.94 -0.19 0.87
N ASP A 146 2.21 0.42 1.80
CA ASP A 146 2.65 0.63 3.18
C ASP A 146 2.91 -0.69 3.91
N ILE A 147 1.99 -1.66 3.81
CA ILE A 147 2.16 -3.01 4.37
C ILE A 147 3.42 -3.67 3.78
N LYS A 148 3.61 -3.61 2.46
CA LYS A 148 4.80 -4.14 1.79
C LYS A 148 6.09 -3.48 2.29
N PHE A 149 6.11 -2.15 2.36
CA PHE A 149 7.28 -1.39 2.81
C PHE A 149 7.68 -1.78 4.24
N ASN A 150 6.71 -1.82 5.15
CA ASN A 150 6.95 -2.19 6.55
C ASN A 150 7.36 -3.67 6.68
N LEU A 151 6.82 -4.56 5.84
CA LEU A 151 7.22 -5.96 5.80
C LEU A 151 8.70 -6.12 5.40
N ILE A 152 9.14 -5.42 4.34
CA ILE A 152 10.55 -5.43 3.91
C ILE A 152 11.46 -4.91 5.02
N LYS A 153 11.04 -3.86 5.72
CA LYS A 153 11.81 -3.28 6.85
C LYS A 153 11.98 -4.27 7.99
N ILE A 154 10.94 -5.06 8.30
CA ILE A 154 10.97 -6.06 9.37
C ILE A 154 11.82 -7.27 8.97
N SER A 155 11.77 -7.69 7.69
CA SER A 155 12.52 -8.85 7.21
C SER A 155 14.01 -8.59 7.07
N ASN A 156 14.46 -7.33 7.01
CA ASN A 156 15.86 -6.93 6.84
C ASN A 156 16.52 -6.43 8.15
N GLY A 157 15.80 -6.36 9.24
CA GLY A 157 16.29 -5.93 10.56
C GLY A 157 16.40 -7.06 11.53
#